data_6b680248b2c4b102e99f032802310cdb
#
_entry.id   6b680248b2c4b102e99f032802310cdb
#
_cell.length_a   1.000
_cell.length_b   1.000
_cell.length_c   1.000
_cell.angle_alpha   90.00
_cell.angle_beta   90.00
_cell.angle_gamma   90.00
#
_symmetry.space_group_name_H-M   'P 1'
#
loop_
_entity.id
_entity.type
_entity.pdbx_description
1 polymer ?
#
loop_
_entity_poly.entity_id
_entity_poly.type
_entity_poly.pdbx_seq_one_letter_code
_entity_poly.pdbx_strand_id
1 'polypeptide(L)'
;SQEELIEVNAWMNESEENACQLFRMEEVFHLGKFDTYADEQRMANAEKRLYRKLEQEKKKKDKVLYMHRWMKYAAIIVVALLMGGGAGYWFYNQTEHQMLVAVANEGIVKEVVLPDGTKVWLNNAATLKYPREFSEKERNVYLDGEAYFEVTKNRHKPFTVESDAMRVRVLGTTFNFKCDKRCRIAEATLIEGEIEVKGNKDEGQIVLAPGQRAELNRNSGRLTVKQVDAKLDAVWRDNLIPFNKANIFTITKALERFYDVKIILSPDIRSDKTYSGVLKKKATIESVLKSLQNSIPIEYKIVGNNIFISSDKK
;
A
#
# COMPACT_ATOMS: atom_id res chain seq x y z
N SER A 1 27.72 -90.92 57.71
CA SER A 1 27.38 -92.29 57.31
C SER A 1 25.89 -92.37 57.03
N GLN A 2 25.42 -93.44 56.45
CA GLN A 2 23.99 -93.63 56.19
C GLN A 2 23.18 -93.70 57.49
N GLU A 3 23.75 -94.17 58.53
CA GLU A 3 23.11 -94.27 59.91
C GLU A 3 22.89 -92.82 60.44
N GLU A 4 23.83 -91.95 60.37
CA GLU A 4 23.74 -90.51 60.81
C GLU A 4 22.64 -89.76 60.00
N LEU A 5 22.45 -90.07 58.71
CA LEU A 5 21.38 -89.48 57.89
C LEU A 5 20.01 -89.90 58.30
N ILE A 6 19.84 -91.19 58.79
CA ILE A 6 18.60 -91.69 59.30
C ILE A 6 18.27 -91.03 60.62
N GLU A 7 19.24 -90.86 61.50
CA GLU A 7 19.11 -90.26 62.83
C GLU A 7 18.76 -88.75 62.69
N VAL A 8 19.39 -88.02 61.77
CA VAL A 8 19.08 -86.63 61.48
C VAL A 8 17.72 -86.44 60.87
N ASN A 9 17.26 -87.38 59.98
CA ASN A 9 15.93 -87.36 59.47
C ASN A 9 14.85 -87.71 60.47
N ALA A 10 15.16 -88.62 61.40
CA ALA A 10 14.28 -88.94 62.55
C ALA A 10 14.10 -87.73 63.44
N TRP A 11 15.23 -87.10 63.88
CA TRP A 11 15.22 -85.92 64.65
C TRP A 11 14.51 -84.74 63.98
N MET A 12 14.67 -84.54 62.68
CA MET A 12 14.01 -83.47 61.93
C MET A 12 12.48 -83.65 61.89
N ASN A 13 12.02 -84.93 61.87
CA ASN A 13 10.57 -85.25 61.80
C ASN A 13 9.92 -85.26 63.19
N GLU A 14 10.68 -85.10 64.25
CA GLU A 14 10.21 -85.10 65.67
C GLU A 14 9.50 -83.78 66.05
N SER A 15 9.93 -82.66 65.48
CA SER A 15 9.24 -81.38 65.66
C SER A 15 9.51 -80.42 64.47
N GLU A 16 8.58 -79.51 64.23
CA GLU A 16 8.73 -78.42 63.27
C GLU A 16 9.89 -77.45 63.61
N GLU A 17 10.21 -77.37 64.89
CA GLU A 17 11.29 -76.55 65.43
C GLU A 17 12.68 -77.16 65.08
N ASN A 18 12.79 -78.50 65.09
CA ASN A 18 14.01 -79.23 64.71
C ASN A 18 14.30 -79.08 63.24
N ALA A 19 13.26 -79.16 62.39
CA ALA A 19 13.40 -78.91 60.95
C ALA A 19 13.86 -77.47 60.67
N CYS A 20 13.27 -76.48 61.38
CA CYS A 20 13.67 -75.10 61.24
C CYS A 20 15.10 -74.82 61.69
N GLN A 21 15.57 -75.53 62.73
CA GLN A 21 16.99 -75.39 63.17
C GLN A 21 17.95 -76.01 62.15
N LEU A 22 17.64 -77.11 61.58
CA LEU A 22 18.49 -77.73 60.53
C LEU A 22 18.58 -76.85 59.31
N PHE A 23 17.47 -76.29 58.81
CA PHE A 23 17.51 -75.37 57.73
C PHE A 23 18.27 -74.09 58.00
N ARG A 24 18.19 -73.55 59.25
CA ARG A 24 19.04 -72.44 59.68
C ARG A 24 20.52 -72.79 59.65
N MET A 25 20.90 -73.95 60.15
CA MET A 25 22.31 -74.42 60.14
C MET A 25 22.80 -74.61 58.70
N GLU A 26 21.98 -75.13 57.81
CA GLU A 26 22.29 -75.27 56.35
C GLU A 26 22.50 -73.91 55.68
N GLU A 27 21.63 -72.93 56.00
CA GLU A 27 21.76 -71.54 55.53
C GLU A 27 23.03 -70.89 56.01
N VAL A 28 23.38 -71.05 57.33
CA VAL A 28 24.62 -70.53 57.92
C VAL A 28 25.84 -71.23 57.34
N PHE A 29 25.79 -72.56 57.09
CA PHE A 29 26.87 -73.31 56.41
C PHE A 29 27.08 -72.89 54.98
N HIS A 30 26.00 -72.59 54.24
CA HIS A 30 26.09 -72.05 52.92
C HIS A 30 26.61 -70.59 52.88
N LEU A 31 26.23 -69.76 53.84
CA LEU A 31 26.77 -68.42 54.05
C LEU A 31 28.25 -68.44 54.40
N GLY A 32 28.67 -69.39 55.29
CA GLY A 32 30.11 -69.56 55.63
C GLY A 32 30.99 -70.03 54.52
N LYS A 33 30.43 -70.80 53.54
CA LYS A 33 31.15 -71.16 52.28
C LYS A 33 31.34 -70.02 51.32
N PHE A 34 30.55 -68.93 51.44
CA PHE A 34 30.73 -67.75 50.58
C PHE A 34 31.92 -66.89 51.00
N ASP A 35 32.45 -67.07 52.21
CA ASP A 35 33.49 -66.19 52.69
C ASP A 35 34.94 -66.57 52.29
N THR A 36 35.12 -67.68 51.54
CA THR A 36 36.50 -68.16 51.35
C THR A 36 37.02 -67.90 49.92
N TYR A 37 36.25 -67.29 49.01
CA TYR A 37 36.72 -66.88 47.67
C TYR A 37 35.98 -65.64 47.21
N ALA A 38 36.05 -64.58 47.99
CA ALA A 38 35.84 -63.24 47.44
C ALA A 38 37.10 -62.92 46.65
N ASP A 39 37.10 -63.29 45.38
CA ASP A 39 38.17 -62.99 44.43
C ASP A 39 38.32 -61.49 44.40
N GLU A 40 39.41 -60.98 44.99
CA GLU A 40 39.75 -59.53 45.04
C GLU A 40 39.68 -58.92 43.66
N GLN A 41 39.97 -59.71 42.63
CA GLN A 41 39.86 -59.28 41.24
C GLN A 41 38.40 -59.09 40.79
N ARG A 42 37.44 -59.87 41.29
CA ARG A 42 36.01 -59.71 40.99
C ARG A 42 35.42 -58.47 41.66
N MET A 43 35.81 -58.26 42.91
CA MET A 43 35.41 -57.02 43.63
C MET A 43 36.00 -55.78 42.98
N ALA A 44 37.28 -55.75 42.63
CA ALA A 44 37.91 -54.65 41.91
C ALA A 44 37.28 -54.39 40.51
N ASN A 45 36.89 -55.45 39.84
CA ASN A 45 36.23 -55.35 38.53
C ASN A 45 34.77 -54.85 38.66
N ALA A 46 34.06 -55.24 39.70
CA ALA A 46 32.70 -54.75 40.03
C ALA A 46 32.73 -53.26 40.41
N GLU A 47 33.70 -52.89 41.25
CA GLU A 47 33.93 -51.51 41.63
C GLU A 47 34.26 -50.63 40.38
N LYS A 48 35.18 -51.03 39.53
CA LYS A 48 35.48 -50.35 38.26
C LYS A 48 34.25 -50.23 37.35
N ARG A 49 33.41 -51.24 37.28
CA ARG A 49 32.16 -51.17 36.50
C ARG A 49 31.18 -50.18 37.08
N LEU A 50 31.05 -50.14 38.41
CA LEU A 50 30.19 -49.20 39.11
C LEU A 50 30.65 -47.75 38.91
N TYR A 51 31.95 -47.48 39.09
CA TYR A 51 32.50 -46.15 38.84
C TYR A 51 32.32 -45.71 37.38
N ARG A 52 32.54 -46.58 36.39
CA ARG A 52 32.27 -46.27 35.00
C ARG A 52 30.82 -45.97 34.72
N LYS A 53 29.88 -46.68 35.36
CA LYS A 53 28.43 -46.39 35.23
C LYS A 53 28.09 -45.05 35.85
N LEU A 54 28.59 -44.76 37.02
CA LEU A 54 28.39 -43.48 37.70
C LEU A 54 28.95 -42.28 36.91
N GLU A 55 30.19 -42.45 36.36
CA GLU A 55 30.72 -41.41 35.47
C GLU A 55 29.92 -41.23 34.16
N GLN A 56 29.43 -42.31 33.59
CA GLN A 56 28.57 -42.24 32.38
C GLN A 56 27.25 -41.56 32.69
N GLU A 57 26.62 -41.85 33.85
CA GLU A 57 25.41 -41.17 34.25
C GLU A 57 25.64 -39.67 34.59
N LYS A 58 26.76 -39.36 35.24
CA LYS A 58 27.16 -37.98 35.52
C LYS A 58 27.39 -37.21 34.22
N LYS A 59 28.11 -37.76 33.24
CA LYS A 59 28.32 -37.16 31.90
C LYS A 59 27.01 -37.02 31.10
N LYS A 60 26.06 -37.93 31.27
CA LYS A 60 24.73 -37.81 30.64
C LYS A 60 23.93 -36.68 31.29
N LYS A 61 23.91 -36.56 32.60
CA LYS A 61 23.21 -35.48 33.32
C LYS A 61 23.79 -34.12 32.99
N ASP A 62 25.13 -34.00 32.93
CA ASP A 62 25.80 -32.75 32.58
C ASP A 62 25.51 -32.34 31.11
N LYS A 63 25.50 -33.27 30.17
CA LYS A 63 25.11 -33.00 28.78
C LYS A 63 23.67 -32.50 28.67
N VAL A 64 22.74 -33.12 29.35
CA VAL A 64 21.32 -32.72 29.32
C VAL A 64 21.11 -31.34 29.95
N LEU A 65 21.81 -31.03 31.04
CA LEU A 65 21.78 -29.71 31.68
C LEU A 65 22.39 -28.62 30.77
N TYR A 66 23.49 -28.92 30.11
CA TYR A 66 24.13 -28.01 29.14
C TYR A 66 23.22 -27.77 27.94
N MET A 67 22.61 -28.82 27.39
CA MET A 67 21.69 -28.73 26.24
C MET A 67 20.44 -27.90 26.61
N HIS A 68 19.90 -28.03 27.82
CA HIS A 68 18.75 -27.23 28.29
C HIS A 68 19.10 -25.74 28.47
N ARG A 69 20.33 -25.44 28.88
CA ARG A 69 20.80 -24.04 28.95
C ARG A 69 20.96 -23.44 27.55
N TRP A 70 21.57 -24.18 26.64
CA TRP A 70 21.72 -23.76 25.24
C TRP A 70 20.38 -23.56 24.52
N MET A 71 19.41 -24.44 24.77
CA MET A 71 18.04 -24.28 24.21
C MET A 71 17.34 -23.00 24.69
N LYS A 72 17.56 -22.60 25.95
CA LYS A 72 17.01 -21.32 26.46
C LYS A 72 17.62 -20.11 25.74
N TYR A 73 18.92 -20.11 25.52
CA TYR A 73 19.59 -19.03 24.77
C TYR A 73 19.23 -19.05 23.28
N ALA A 74 19.10 -20.23 22.66
CA ALA A 74 18.65 -20.38 21.28
C ALA A 74 17.22 -19.81 21.12
N ALA A 75 16.31 -20.09 22.04
CA ALA A 75 14.95 -19.53 22.02
C ALA A 75 14.95 -17.99 22.11
N ILE A 76 15.79 -17.42 22.96
CA ILE A 76 15.93 -15.95 23.09
C ILE A 76 16.47 -15.35 21.80
N ILE A 77 17.46 -15.97 21.17
CA ILE A 77 18.02 -15.51 19.88
C ILE A 77 16.98 -15.57 18.77
N VAL A 78 16.19 -16.65 18.69
CA VAL A 78 15.11 -16.79 17.70
C VAL A 78 14.05 -15.71 17.90
N VAL A 79 13.62 -15.47 19.15
CA VAL A 79 12.66 -14.39 19.46
C VAL A 79 13.24 -13.02 19.11
N ALA A 80 14.50 -12.75 19.43
CA ALA A 80 15.16 -11.49 19.07
C ALA A 80 15.26 -11.30 17.54
N LEU A 81 15.56 -12.35 16.79
CA LEU A 81 15.59 -12.31 15.32
C LEU A 81 14.20 -12.11 14.72
N LEU A 82 13.16 -12.75 15.27
CA LEU A 82 11.78 -12.55 14.84
C LEU A 82 11.28 -11.14 15.17
N MET A 83 11.57 -10.62 16.35
CA MET A 83 11.22 -9.25 16.74
C MET A 83 12.02 -8.23 15.92
N GLY A 84 13.32 -8.40 15.79
CA GLY A 84 14.18 -7.52 14.99
C GLY A 84 13.84 -7.55 13.49
N GLY A 85 13.63 -8.74 12.93
CA GLY A 85 13.18 -8.93 11.55
C GLY A 85 11.78 -8.40 11.31
N GLY A 86 10.85 -8.65 12.23
CA GLY A 86 9.49 -8.13 12.17
C GLY A 86 9.43 -6.61 12.29
N ALA A 87 10.18 -6.02 13.22
CA ALA A 87 10.31 -4.57 13.36
C ALA A 87 11.00 -3.94 12.13
N GLY A 88 12.07 -4.55 11.63
CA GLY A 88 12.75 -4.10 10.41
C GLY A 88 11.85 -4.15 9.18
N TYR A 89 11.09 -5.23 9.01
CA TYR A 89 10.08 -5.36 7.95
C TYR A 89 8.95 -4.32 8.08
N TRP A 90 8.46 -4.10 9.30
CA TRP A 90 7.44 -3.08 9.58
C TRP A 90 7.96 -1.67 9.30
N PHE A 91 9.18 -1.34 9.72
CA PHE A 91 9.85 -0.06 9.42
C PHE A 91 10.09 0.12 7.91
N TYR A 92 10.58 -0.91 7.22
CA TYR A 92 10.77 -0.91 5.77
C TYR A 92 9.46 -0.63 5.03
N ASN A 93 8.38 -1.34 5.42
CA ASN A 93 7.06 -1.18 4.81
C ASN A 93 6.43 0.20 5.10
N GLN A 94 6.76 0.83 6.24
CA GLN A 94 6.26 2.17 6.59
C GLN A 94 6.98 3.29 5.82
N THR A 95 8.22 3.08 5.39
CA THR A 95 9.01 4.09 4.67
C THR A 95 8.56 4.22 3.21
N GLU A 96 8.01 3.16 2.60
CA GLU A 96 7.48 3.19 1.24
C GLU A 96 6.19 4.01 1.08
N HIS A 97 5.55 4.43 2.16
CA HIS A 97 4.22 5.07 2.14
C HIS A 97 4.26 6.59 2.39
N GLN A 98 5.42 7.24 2.29
CA GLN A 98 5.46 8.71 2.35
C GLN A 98 4.83 9.31 1.09
N MET A 99 3.56 9.73 1.24
CA MET A 99 2.83 10.45 0.19
C MET A 99 3.30 11.91 0.14
N LEU A 100 3.78 12.33 -1.01
CA LEU A 100 4.03 13.72 -1.34
C LEU A 100 2.73 14.38 -1.80
N VAL A 101 2.58 15.66 -1.50
CA VAL A 101 1.41 16.45 -1.91
C VAL A 101 1.87 17.63 -2.74
N ALA A 102 1.41 17.67 -3.99
CA ALA A 102 1.57 18.83 -4.87
C ALA A 102 0.24 19.57 -4.98
N VAL A 103 0.27 20.87 -4.72
CA VAL A 103 -0.90 21.74 -4.83
C VAL A 103 -0.60 22.83 -5.84
N ALA A 104 -1.52 23.06 -6.77
CA ALA A 104 -1.48 24.22 -7.66
C ALA A 104 -2.16 25.41 -6.97
N ASN A 105 -1.51 26.56 -6.95
CA ASN A 105 -2.10 27.78 -6.44
C ASN A 105 -3.25 28.24 -7.36
N GLU A 106 -4.13 29.08 -6.82
CA GLU A 106 -5.21 29.65 -7.62
C GLU A 106 -4.67 30.43 -8.82
N GLY A 107 -5.24 30.15 -9.98
CA GLY A 107 -4.89 30.81 -11.24
C GLY A 107 -3.57 30.37 -11.88
N ILE A 108 -2.83 29.44 -11.30
CA ILE A 108 -1.51 29.00 -11.80
C ILE A 108 -1.56 27.52 -12.15
N VAL A 109 -1.07 27.18 -13.35
CA VAL A 109 -0.79 25.79 -13.75
C VAL A 109 0.56 25.38 -13.16
N LYS A 110 0.60 24.26 -12.45
CA LYS A 110 1.81 23.72 -11.83
C LYS A 110 2.24 22.43 -12.52
N GLU A 111 3.43 22.39 -13.05
CA GLU A 111 4.04 21.16 -13.56
C GLU A 111 4.69 20.38 -12.42
N VAL A 112 4.49 19.06 -12.43
CA VAL A 112 5.05 18.09 -11.48
C VAL A 112 5.59 16.91 -12.27
N VAL A 113 6.84 16.53 -12.03
CA VAL A 113 7.42 15.30 -12.59
C VAL A 113 7.42 14.25 -11.51
N LEU A 114 6.77 13.11 -11.80
CA LEU A 114 6.65 11.99 -10.89
C LEU A 114 7.91 11.10 -10.90
N PRO A 115 8.10 10.19 -9.91
CA PRO A 115 9.30 9.34 -9.81
C PRO A 115 9.55 8.43 -11.02
N ASP A 116 8.50 8.10 -11.79
CA ASP A 116 8.57 7.28 -13.01
C ASP A 116 8.83 8.10 -14.29
N GLY A 117 9.04 9.42 -14.17
CA GLY A 117 9.19 10.35 -15.28
C GLY A 117 7.86 10.81 -15.91
N THR A 118 6.71 10.38 -15.38
CA THR A 118 5.40 10.90 -15.78
C THR A 118 5.30 12.39 -15.50
N LYS A 119 4.86 13.18 -16.49
CA LYS A 119 4.64 14.61 -16.32
C LYS A 119 3.16 14.87 -16.06
N VAL A 120 2.91 15.71 -15.06
CA VAL A 120 1.55 16.08 -14.66
C VAL A 120 1.46 17.59 -14.56
N TRP A 121 0.51 18.19 -15.24
CA TRP A 121 0.15 19.60 -15.06
C TRP A 121 -1.11 19.67 -14.23
N LEU A 122 -1.04 20.37 -13.13
CA LEU A 122 -2.17 20.60 -12.23
C LEU A 122 -2.83 21.92 -12.60
N ASN A 123 -4.14 21.89 -12.82
CA ASN A 123 -4.92 23.09 -13.04
C ASN A 123 -5.22 23.82 -11.72
N ASN A 124 -5.79 25.00 -11.80
CA ASN A 124 -6.18 25.86 -10.69
C ASN A 124 -6.73 25.09 -9.47
N ALA A 125 -6.12 25.29 -8.31
CA ALA A 125 -6.46 24.69 -7.02
C ALA A 125 -6.50 23.14 -6.99
N ALA A 126 -5.94 22.46 -8.00
CA ALA A 126 -5.85 21.01 -7.99
C ALA A 126 -4.79 20.50 -7.00
N THR A 127 -5.09 19.35 -6.41
CA THR A 127 -4.19 18.66 -5.47
C THR A 127 -3.89 17.26 -5.97
N LEU A 128 -2.61 16.94 -6.10
CA LEU A 128 -2.11 15.61 -6.45
C LEU A 128 -1.35 15.02 -5.27
N LYS A 129 -1.74 13.81 -4.86
CA LYS A 129 -0.98 13.02 -3.87
C LYS A 129 -0.35 11.84 -4.58
N TYR A 130 0.94 11.63 -4.37
CA TYR A 130 1.70 10.56 -5.00
C TYR A 130 2.81 10.07 -4.05
N PRO A 131 3.23 8.81 -4.12
CA PRO A 131 4.29 8.29 -3.28
C PRO A 131 5.65 8.81 -3.72
N ARG A 132 6.60 8.84 -2.81
CA ARG A 132 8.00 9.18 -3.11
C ARG A 132 8.63 8.22 -4.10
N GLU A 133 8.24 6.94 -4.03
CA GLU A 133 8.60 5.88 -4.96
C GLU A 133 7.37 5.02 -5.23
N PHE A 134 7.16 4.60 -6.46
CA PHE A 134 6.07 3.70 -6.81
C PHE A 134 6.40 2.26 -6.43
N SER A 135 5.40 1.50 -5.99
CA SER A 135 5.53 0.07 -5.70
C SER A 135 6.02 -0.71 -6.94
N GLU A 136 6.52 -1.93 -6.78
CA GLU A 136 6.96 -2.74 -7.92
C GLU A 136 5.83 -3.12 -8.90
N LYS A 137 4.59 -3.22 -8.40
CA LYS A 137 3.44 -3.75 -9.16
C LYS A 137 2.61 -2.67 -9.86
N GLU A 138 2.53 -1.47 -9.30
CA GLU A 138 1.61 -0.42 -9.75
C GLU A 138 2.10 0.99 -9.42
N ARG A 139 1.55 1.97 -10.13
CA ARG A 139 1.87 3.39 -9.98
C ARG A 139 0.56 4.13 -9.65
N ASN A 140 0.27 4.28 -8.36
CA ASN A 140 -0.99 4.89 -7.91
C ASN A 140 -0.78 6.32 -7.46
N VAL A 141 -1.66 7.21 -7.91
CA VAL A 141 -1.73 8.61 -7.48
C VAL A 141 -3.19 8.98 -7.19
N TYR A 142 -3.40 9.99 -6.35
CA TYR A 142 -4.73 10.51 -6.03
C TYR A 142 -4.87 11.97 -6.47
N LEU A 143 -5.94 12.27 -7.21
CA LEU A 143 -6.25 13.61 -7.71
C LEU A 143 -7.54 14.15 -7.11
N ASP A 144 -7.51 15.41 -6.66
CA ASP A 144 -8.68 16.25 -6.40
C ASP A 144 -8.53 17.54 -7.22
N GLY A 145 -9.42 17.77 -8.15
CA GLY A 145 -9.35 18.87 -9.11
C GLY A 145 -9.19 18.42 -10.55
N GLU A 146 -8.43 19.17 -11.35
CA GLU A 146 -8.18 18.88 -12.75
C GLU A 146 -6.68 18.79 -13.04
N ALA A 147 -6.28 17.75 -13.77
CA ALA A 147 -4.89 17.55 -14.17
C ALA A 147 -4.78 16.92 -15.56
N TYR A 148 -3.73 17.33 -16.27
CA TYR A 148 -3.30 16.73 -17.53
C TYR A 148 -2.10 15.82 -17.26
N PHE A 149 -2.13 14.63 -17.83
CA PHE A 149 -1.13 13.60 -17.61
C PHE A 149 -0.46 13.20 -18.94
N GLU A 150 0.86 13.18 -18.96
CA GLU A 150 1.68 12.49 -19.95
C GLU A 150 2.37 11.32 -19.27
N VAL A 151 1.74 10.14 -19.28
CA VAL A 151 2.20 8.99 -18.52
C VAL A 151 3.29 8.24 -19.26
N THR A 152 4.40 7.98 -18.61
CA THR A 152 5.51 7.17 -19.12
C THR A 152 5.04 5.75 -19.43
N LYS A 153 5.35 5.26 -20.65
CA LYS A 153 4.94 3.93 -21.13
C LYS A 153 5.59 2.82 -20.29
N ASN A 154 4.75 1.99 -19.65
CA ASN A 154 5.16 0.77 -18.99
C ASN A 154 4.01 -0.25 -18.98
N ARG A 155 4.11 -1.28 -19.82
CA ARG A 155 3.07 -2.32 -19.99
C ARG A 155 2.96 -3.26 -18.78
N HIS A 156 4.03 -3.40 -17.99
CA HIS A 156 4.08 -4.33 -16.87
C HIS A 156 3.64 -3.68 -15.55
N LYS A 157 3.62 -2.35 -15.49
CA LYS A 157 3.33 -1.60 -14.27
C LYS A 157 2.29 -0.52 -14.57
N PRO A 158 1.00 -0.83 -14.40
CA PRO A 158 -0.09 0.11 -14.68
C PRO A 158 0.04 1.41 -13.86
N PHE A 159 -0.40 2.51 -14.44
CA PHE A 159 -0.54 3.80 -13.77
C PHE A 159 -2.02 4.05 -13.49
N THR A 160 -2.36 4.34 -12.25
CA THR A 160 -3.75 4.55 -11.82
C THR A 160 -3.89 5.92 -11.17
N VAL A 161 -4.83 6.72 -11.68
CA VAL A 161 -5.27 7.95 -11.01
C VAL A 161 -6.57 7.66 -10.31
N GLU A 162 -6.55 7.77 -8.99
CA GLU A 162 -7.74 7.65 -8.16
C GLU A 162 -8.30 9.04 -7.83
N SER A 163 -9.60 9.14 -7.73
CA SER A 163 -10.31 10.32 -7.23
C SER A 163 -11.47 9.88 -6.35
N ASP A 164 -12.24 10.82 -5.84
CA ASP A 164 -13.40 10.50 -5.03
C ASP A 164 -14.58 9.88 -5.81
N ALA A 165 -14.66 10.09 -7.14
CA ALA A 165 -15.78 9.64 -7.96
C ALA A 165 -15.42 8.48 -8.90
N MET A 166 -14.25 8.51 -9.49
CA MET A 166 -13.84 7.52 -10.49
C MET A 166 -12.34 7.25 -10.44
N ARG A 167 -11.96 6.14 -11.04
CA ARG A 167 -10.58 5.68 -11.23
C ARG A 167 -10.27 5.59 -12.70
N VAL A 168 -9.07 6.03 -13.07
CA VAL A 168 -8.52 5.98 -14.42
C VAL A 168 -7.27 5.12 -14.40
N ARG A 169 -7.20 4.09 -15.27
CA ARG A 169 -6.06 3.17 -15.37
C ARG A 169 -5.49 3.18 -16.77
N VAL A 170 -4.15 3.30 -16.89
CA VAL A 170 -3.43 3.42 -18.15
C VAL A 170 -2.09 2.68 -18.11
N LEU A 171 -1.49 2.43 -19.29
CA LEU A 171 -0.17 1.82 -19.45
C LEU A 171 0.89 2.75 -20.04
N GLY A 172 0.49 3.96 -20.45
CA GLY A 172 1.35 4.95 -21.08
C GLY A 172 0.55 5.78 -22.07
N THR A 173 -0.11 6.80 -21.58
CA THR A 173 -1.26 7.47 -22.22
C THR A 173 -1.21 8.94 -21.90
N THR A 174 -1.69 9.75 -22.83
CA THR A 174 -1.89 11.19 -22.64
C THR A 174 -3.38 11.49 -22.49
N PHE A 175 -3.77 12.06 -21.35
CA PHE A 175 -5.17 12.32 -21.04
C PHE A 175 -5.35 13.52 -20.08
N ASN A 176 -6.55 14.11 -20.11
CA ASN A 176 -7.01 15.08 -19.13
C ASN A 176 -8.00 14.44 -18.17
N PHE A 177 -7.84 14.66 -16.89
CA PHE A 177 -8.74 14.13 -15.86
C PHE A 177 -9.19 15.25 -14.93
N LYS A 178 -10.52 15.44 -14.87
CA LYS A 178 -11.19 16.46 -14.05
C LYS A 178 -12.15 15.81 -13.08
N CYS A 179 -11.81 15.86 -11.81
CA CYS A 179 -12.61 15.29 -10.73
C CYS A 179 -12.51 16.17 -9.49
N ASP A 180 -13.16 17.33 -9.54
CA ASP A 180 -13.32 18.24 -8.40
C ASP A 180 -14.56 17.83 -7.60
N LYS A 181 -14.42 17.67 -6.29
CA LYS A 181 -15.54 17.33 -5.37
C LYS A 181 -16.69 18.30 -5.41
N ARG A 182 -16.44 19.56 -5.77
CA ARG A 182 -17.44 20.62 -5.90
C ARG A 182 -18.23 20.53 -7.21
N CYS A 183 -17.71 19.80 -8.20
CA CYS A 183 -18.32 19.66 -9.51
C CYS A 183 -19.31 18.48 -9.55
N ARG A 184 -20.44 18.69 -10.21
CA ARG A 184 -21.46 17.64 -10.39
C ARG A 184 -21.03 16.51 -11.31
N ILE A 185 -20.11 16.80 -12.24
CA ILE A 185 -19.65 15.88 -13.26
C ILE A 185 -18.14 15.68 -13.10
N ALA A 186 -17.71 14.42 -13.08
CA ALA A 186 -16.32 14.04 -13.21
C ALA A 186 -16.06 13.59 -14.66
N GLU A 187 -14.91 13.98 -15.23
CA GLU A 187 -14.62 13.84 -16.65
C GLU A 187 -13.20 13.26 -16.87
N ALA A 188 -13.07 12.29 -17.75
CA ALA A 188 -11.79 11.79 -18.22
C ALA A 188 -11.75 11.83 -19.75
N THR A 189 -10.84 12.59 -20.34
CA THR A 189 -10.71 12.78 -21.80
C THR A 189 -9.41 12.19 -22.30
N LEU A 190 -9.49 11.30 -23.27
CA LEU A 190 -8.34 10.64 -23.88
C LEU A 190 -7.82 11.42 -25.09
N ILE A 191 -6.54 11.78 -25.07
CA ILE A 191 -5.83 12.45 -26.15
C ILE A 191 -5.07 11.42 -27.00
N GLU A 192 -4.24 10.58 -26.36
CA GLU A 192 -3.42 9.57 -27.04
C GLU A 192 -3.31 8.29 -26.20
N GLY A 193 -3.36 7.12 -26.83
CA GLY A 193 -3.23 5.81 -26.20
C GLY A 193 -4.58 5.15 -25.90
N GLU A 194 -4.70 4.49 -24.76
CA GLU A 194 -5.90 3.80 -24.28
C GLU A 194 -6.07 4.02 -22.78
N ILE A 195 -7.29 4.19 -22.32
CA ILE A 195 -7.60 4.43 -20.92
C ILE A 195 -8.83 3.64 -20.50
N GLU A 196 -8.71 2.97 -19.37
CA GLU A 196 -9.81 2.33 -18.67
C GLU A 196 -10.33 3.28 -17.58
N VAL A 197 -11.62 3.59 -17.62
CA VAL A 197 -12.31 4.44 -16.64
C VAL A 197 -13.33 3.59 -15.90
N LYS A 198 -13.30 3.64 -14.58
CA LYS A 198 -14.23 2.92 -13.71
C LYS A 198 -14.81 3.86 -12.67
N GLY A 199 -16.13 3.83 -12.46
CA GLY A 199 -16.80 4.49 -11.35
C GLY A 199 -16.52 3.78 -10.01
N ASN A 200 -16.49 4.54 -8.92
CA ASN A 200 -16.14 4.00 -7.60
C ASN A 200 -17.31 3.30 -6.90
N LYS A 201 -18.56 3.50 -7.36
CA LYS A 201 -19.81 3.00 -6.75
C LYS A 201 -20.59 2.09 -7.72
N ASP A 202 -19.91 1.19 -8.43
CA ASP A 202 -20.51 0.27 -9.40
C ASP A 202 -21.22 0.93 -10.60
N GLU A 203 -20.84 2.18 -10.94
CA GLU A 203 -21.37 2.89 -12.12
C GLU A 203 -20.91 2.30 -13.47
N GLY A 204 -20.13 1.24 -13.41
CA GLY A 204 -19.59 0.53 -14.57
C GLY A 204 -18.15 0.89 -14.92
N GLN A 205 -17.68 0.28 -16.01
CA GLN A 205 -16.32 0.40 -16.52
C GLN A 205 -16.38 0.62 -18.03
N ILE A 206 -15.55 1.52 -18.54
CA ILE A 206 -15.50 1.89 -19.95
C ILE A 206 -14.04 2.01 -20.40
N VAL A 207 -13.75 1.55 -21.61
CA VAL A 207 -12.47 1.79 -22.28
C VAL A 207 -12.69 2.88 -23.33
N LEU A 208 -11.85 3.92 -23.29
CA LEU A 208 -11.91 5.03 -24.24
C LEU A 208 -10.89 4.88 -25.35
N ALA A 209 -11.29 5.28 -26.55
CA ALA A 209 -10.42 5.56 -27.69
C ALA A 209 -10.05 7.06 -27.75
N PRO A 210 -8.96 7.45 -28.45
CA PRO A 210 -8.58 8.85 -28.65
C PRO A 210 -9.74 9.69 -29.17
N GLY A 211 -9.91 10.90 -28.65
CA GLY A 211 -11.01 11.80 -28.96
C GLY A 211 -12.30 11.52 -28.18
N GLN A 212 -12.30 10.56 -27.25
CA GLN A 212 -13.44 10.27 -26.41
C GLN A 212 -13.27 10.83 -24.98
N ARG A 213 -14.41 11.18 -24.37
CA ARG A 213 -14.54 11.61 -22.98
C ARG A 213 -15.54 10.73 -22.26
N ALA A 214 -15.15 10.20 -21.10
CA ALA A 214 -16.07 9.62 -20.13
C ALA A 214 -16.57 10.73 -19.19
N GLU A 215 -17.87 10.80 -18.97
CA GLU A 215 -18.52 11.71 -18.03
C GLU A 215 -19.32 10.90 -17.02
N LEU A 216 -18.98 11.06 -15.72
CA LEU A 216 -19.74 10.49 -14.61
C LEU A 216 -20.54 11.59 -13.93
N ASN A 217 -21.85 11.48 -13.99
CA ASN A 217 -22.74 12.35 -13.24
C ASN A 217 -22.91 11.81 -11.82
N ARG A 218 -22.35 12.50 -10.82
CA ARG A 218 -22.31 12.09 -9.41
C ARG A 218 -23.68 11.89 -8.78
N ASN A 219 -24.70 12.65 -9.25
CA ASN A 219 -26.04 12.60 -8.68
C ASN A 219 -26.85 11.40 -9.20
N SER A 220 -26.70 11.07 -10.48
CA SER A 220 -27.44 9.97 -11.12
C SER A 220 -26.65 8.67 -11.18
N GLY A 221 -25.35 8.69 -10.89
CA GLY A 221 -24.45 7.54 -11.09
C GLY A 221 -24.28 7.13 -12.55
N ARG A 222 -24.69 7.98 -13.49
CA ARG A 222 -24.62 7.63 -14.93
C ARG A 222 -23.25 7.93 -15.49
N LEU A 223 -22.57 6.89 -15.96
CA LEU A 223 -21.32 6.95 -16.72
C LEU A 223 -21.63 6.91 -18.23
N THR A 224 -21.17 7.90 -18.99
CA THR A 224 -21.45 8.03 -20.43
C THR A 224 -20.17 8.37 -21.19
N VAL A 225 -20.11 8.01 -22.48
CA VAL A 225 -19.02 8.38 -23.38
C VAL A 225 -19.54 9.37 -24.41
N LYS A 226 -18.74 10.40 -24.69
CA LYS A 226 -18.99 11.39 -25.74
C LYS A 226 -17.77 11.53 -26.63
N GLN A 227 -18.01 11.76 -27.93
CA GLN A 227 -16.96 12.18 -28.83
C GLN A 227 -16.72 13.69 -28.66
N VAL A 228 -15.46 14.07 -28.48
CA VAL A 228 -15.06 15.45 -28.19
C VAL A 228 -13.79 15.83 -28.96
N ASP A 229 -13.52 17.12 -29.08
CA ASP A 229 -12.17 17.56 -29.46
C ASP A 229 -11.27 17.53 -28.19
N ALA A 230 -10.60 16.37 -28.00
CA ALA A 230 -9.80 16.14 -26.80
C ALA A 230 -8.66 17.15 -26.60
N LYS A 231 -8.19 17.79 -27.67
CA LYS A 231 -7.16 18.83 -27.59
C LYS A 231 -7.69 20.07 -26.88
N LEU A 232 -8.96 20.43 -27.09
CA LEU A 232 -9.57 21.59 -26.42
C LEU A 232 -9.68 21.41 -24.91
N ASP A 233 -9.82 20.17 -24.41
CA ASP A 233 -9.85 19.90 -22.98
C ASP A 233 -8.50 20.09 -22.27
N ALA A 234 -7.43 20.13 -23.04
CA ALA A 234 -6.06 20.22 -22.53
C ALA A 234 -5.40 21.59 -22.76
N VAL A 235 -6.05 22.49 -23.50
CA VAL A 235 -5.46 23.81 -23.87
C VAL A 235 -5.16 24.72 -22.68
N TRP A 236 -5.83 24.50 -21.55
CA TRP A 236 -5.58 25.23 -20.30
C TRP A 236 -4.13 25.05 -19.79
N ARG A 237 -3.49 23.92 -20.10
CA ARG A 237 -2.08 23.63 -19.81
C ARG A 237 -1.17 24.70 -20.42
N ASP A 238 -1.49 25.17 -21.60
CA ASP A 238 -0.74 26.18 -22.32
C ASP A 238 -1.21 27.61 -21.99
N ASN A 239 -1.89 27.78 -20.85
CA ASN A 239 -2.55 29.02 -20.47
C ASN A 239 -3.55 29.55 -21.50
N LEU A 240 -4.30 28.62 -22.08
CA LEU A 240 -5.35 28.90 -23.04
C LEU A 240 -6.74 28.65 -22.42
N ILE A 241 -7.71 29.48 -22.77
CA ILE A 241 -9.10 29.41 -22.33
C ILE A 241 -9.94 29.05 -23.56
N PRO A 242 -10.42 27.81 -23.69
CA PRO A 242 -11.21 27.38 -24.83
C PRO A 242 -12.65 27.80 -24.68
N PHE A 243 -13.28 28.21 -25.77
CA PHE A 243 -14.71 28.46 -25.89
C PHE A 243 -15.27 27.69 -27.06
N ASN A 244 -16.35 26.97 -26.88
CA ASN A 244 -17.04 26.26 -27.91
C ASN A 244 -18.53 26.61 -27.87
N LYS A 245 -19.00 27.34 -28.86
CA LYS A 245 -20.38 27.85 -28.95
C LYS A 245 -20.79 28.55 -27.64
N ALA A 246 -19.86 29.29 -27.01
CA ALA A 246 -20.09 30.01 -25.78
C ALA A 246 -20.66 31.41 -26.10
N ASN A 247 -21.70 31.80 -25.40
CA ASN A 247 -22.18 33.19 -25.46
C ASN A 247 -21.30 34.11 -24.58
N ILE A 248 -21.48 35.40 -24.74
CA ILE A 248 -20.68 36.40 -24.02
C ILE A 248 -20.78 36.24 -22.49
N PHE A 249 -21.94 35.84 -21.96
CA PHE A 249 -22.12 35.59 -20.53
C PHE A 249 -21.24 34.43 -20.02
N THR A 250 -21.14 33.36 -20.79
CA THR A 250 -20.28 32.23 -20.47
C THR A 250 -18.79 32.64 -20.50
N ILE A 251 -18.42 33.44 -21.49
CA ILE A 251 -17.04 33.92 -21.65
C ILE A 251 -16.67 34.83 -20.48
N THR A 252 -17.52 35.80 -20.13
CA THR A 252 -17.26 36.74 -19.04
C THR A 252 -17.24 36.07 -17.68
N LYS A 253 -18.09 35.08 -17.43
CA LYS A 253 -18.02 34.24 -16.21
C LYS A 253 -16.71 33.48 -16.06
N ALA A 254 -16.17 32.96 -17.15
CA ALA A 254 -14.86 32.35 -17.13
C ALA A 254 -13.76 33.36 -16.80
N LEU A 255 -13.80 34.55 -17.42
CA LEU A 255 -12.83 35.62 -17.16
C LEU A 255 -12.90 36.14 -15.71
N GLU A 256 -14.10 36.33 -15.16
CA GLU A 256 -14.30 36.69 -13.74
C GLU A 256 -13.58 35.72 -12.82
N ARG A 257 -13.76 34.42 -13.07
CA ARG A 257 -13.11 33.36 -12.28
C ARG A 257 -11.60 33.32 -12.40
N PHE A 258 -11.06 33.61 -13.61
CA PHE A 258 -9.61 33.53 -13.87
C PHE A 258 -8.83 34.75 -13.36
N TYR A 259 -9.49 35.93 -13.29
CA TYR A 259 -8.83 37.20 -12.98
C TYR A 259 -9.30 37.86 -11.69
N ASP A 260 -10.23 37.20 -10.98
CA ASP A 260 -10.83 37.73 -9.74
C ASP A 260 -11.38 39.15 -9.91
N VAL A 261 -12.13 39.36 -10.97
CA VAL A 261 -12.76 40.63 -11.33
C VAL A 261 -14.26 40.45 -11.43
N LYS A 262 -15.01 41.56 -11.34
CA LYS A 262 -16.47 41.61 -11.58
C LYS A 262 -16.75 42.18 -12.96
N ILE A 263 -17.44 41.46 -13.82
CA ILE A 263 -17.81 41.90 -15.17
C ILE A 263 -19.31 42.19 -15.21
N ILE A 264 -19.67 43.40 -15.59
CA ILE A 264 -21.03 43.87 -15.71
C ILE A 264 -21.34 44.06 -17.18
N LEU A 265 -22.29 43.30 -17.68
CA LEU A 265 -22.74 43.36 -19.07
C LEU A 265 -23.86 44.36 -19.22
N SER A 266 -23.78 45.24 -20.22
CA SER A 266 -24.83 46.17 -20.58
C SER A 266 -26.03 45.45 -21.19
N PRO A 267 -27.28 45.95 -21.02
CA PRO A 267 -28.48 45.31 -21.57
C PRO A 267 -28.52 45.21 -23.09
N ASP A 268 -27.71 45.99 -23.82
CA ASP A 268 -27.64 45.99 -25.27
C ASP A 268 -26.82 44.81 -25.82
N ILE A 269 -26.16 44.05 -24.97
CA ILE A 269 -25.43 42.86 -25.38
C ILE A 269 -26.36 41.71 -25.72
N ARG A 270 -26.21 41.19 -26.96
CA ARG A 270 -27.02 40.07 -27.46
C ARG A 270 -26.50 38.74 -26.92
N SER A 271 -27.39 38.00 -26.27
CA SER A 271 -27.09 36.65 -25.68
C SER A 271 -27.21 35.50 -26.67
N ASP A 272 -27.84 35.75 -27.82
CA ASP A 272 -28.11 34.78 -28.89
C ASP A 272 -26.87 34.47 -29.72
N LYS A 273 -25.86 35.32 -29.75
CA LYS A 273 -24.60 35.09 -30.45
C LYS A 273 -23.67 34.20 -29.64
N THR A 274 -23.14 33.21 -30.34
CA THR A 274 -22.13 32.30 -29.75
C THR A 274 -20.80 32.42 -30.49
N TYR A 275 -19.74 32.20 -29.74
CA TYR A 275 -18.37 32.33 -30.22
C TYR A 275 -17.62 31.01 -29.94
N SER A 276 -16.74 30.62 -30.84
CA SER A 276 -15.83 29.48 -30.65
C SER A 276 -14.40 29.95 -30.92
N GLY A 277 -13.50 29.53 -30.09
CA GLY A 277 -12.09 29.90 -30.20
C GLY A 277 -11.32 29.65 -28.93
N VAL A 278 -10.10 30.16 -28.88
CA VAL A 278 -9.20 29.99 -27.74
C VAL A 278 -8.64 31.39 -27.40
N LEU A 279 -8.79 31.80 -26.17
CA LEU A 279 -8.15 33.01 -25.63
C LEU A 279 -6.88 32.64 -24.87
N LYS A 280 -5.78 33.31 -25.16
CA LYS A 280 -4.57 33.15 -24.38
C LYS A 280 -4.72 33.91 -23.07
N LYS A 281 -4.56 33.21 -21.93
CA LYS A 281 -4.48 33.83 -20.62
C LYS A 281 -3.23 34.71 -20.57
N LYS A 282 -3.42 36.01 -20.45
CA LYS A 282 -2.34 37.00 -20.37
C LYS A 282 -2.16 37.45 -18.94
N ALA A 283 -1.08 38.15 -18.65
CA ALA A 283 -0.77 38.63 -17.29
C ALA A 283 -1.85 39.60 -16.74
N THR A 284 -2.57 40.33 -17.60
CA THR A 284 -3.60 41.30 -17.19
C THR A 284 -4.90 41.03 -17.91
N ILE A 285 -6.03 41.22 -17.21
CA ILE A 285 -7.38 41.13 -17.77
C ILE A 285 -7.58 42.11 -18.94
N GLU A 286 -7.01 43.31 -18.86
CA GLU A 286 -7.07 44.32 -19.92
C GLU A 286 -6.51 43.79 -21.24
N SER A 287 -5.38 43.09 -21.20
CA SER A 287 -4.75 42.49 -22.38
C SER A 287 -5.64 41.39 -23.00
N VAL A 288 -6.44 40.69 -22.19
CA VAL A 288 -7.41 39.68 -22.66
C VAL A 288 -8.63 40.34 -23.25
N LEU A 289 -9.16 41.37 -22.59
CA LEU A 289 -10.32 42.13 -23.07
C LEU A 289 -10.03 42.80 -24.41
N LYS A 290 -8.83 43.34 -24.57
CA LYS A 290 -8.38 43.88 -25.88
C LYS A 290 -8.34 42.81 -26.97
N SER A 291 -7.91 41.61 -26.66
CA SER A 291 -7.93 40.49 -27.58
C SER A 291 -9.36 40.04 -27.93
N LEU A 292 -10.27 40.06 -26.92
CA LEU A 292 -11.66 39.73 -27.07
C LEU A 292 -12.38 40.76 -27.94
N GLN A 293 -12.13 42.06 -27.73
CA GLN A 293 -12.65 43.17 -28.55
C GLN A 293 -12.28 43.06 -30.01
N ASN A 294 -11.10 42.56 -30.33
CA ASN A 294 -10.69 42.34 -31.72
C ASN A 294 -11.46 41.21 -32.40
N SER A 295 -12.09 40.33 -31.65
CA SER A 295 -12.78 39.13 -32.16
C SER A 295 -14.30 39.21 -32.00
N ILE A 296 -14.78 39.98 -31.05
CA ILE A 296 -16.20 40.14 -30.71
C ILE A 296 -16.51 41.65 -30.73
N PRO A 297 -17.64 42.10 -31.31
CA PRO A 297 -18.01 43.53 -31.36
C PRO A 297 -18.48 44.00 -29.96
N ILE A 298 -17.53 44.28 -29.09
CA ILE A 298 -17.73 44.78 -27.73
C ILE A 298 -16.79 45.94 -27.45
N GLU A 299 -17.25 46.81 -26.59
CA GLU A 299 -16.44 47.85 -25.93
C GLU A 299 -16.36 47.56 -24.43
N TYR A 300 -15.25 47.91 -23.79
CA TYR A 300 -15.07 47.72 -22.36
C TYR A 300 -14.54 48.98 -21.67
N LYS A 301 -14.88 49.14 -20.39
CA LYS A 301 -14.40 50.17 -19.48
C LYS A 301 -14.04 49.52 -18.13
N ILE A 302 -12.80 49.75 -17.67
CA ILE A 302 -12.34 49.24 -16.37
C ILE A 302 -12.44 50.38 -15.33
N VAL A 303 -13.08 50.12 -14.21
CA VAL A 303 -13.23 51.03 -13.08
C VAL A 303 -12.90 50.28 -11.80
N GLY A 304 -11.67 50.36 -11.31
CA GLY A 304 -11.21 49.54 -10.20
C GLY A 304 -11.24 48.05 -10.56
N ASN A 305 -11.92 47.23 -9.73
CA ASN A 305 -12.10 45.80 -9.95
C ASN A 305 -13.37 45.47 -10.77
N ASN A 306 -14.14 46.50 -11.21
CA ASN A 306 -15.34 46.34 -12.02
C ASN A 306 -15.03 46.62 -13.48
N ILE A 307 -15.52 45.76 -14.38
CA ILE A 307 -15.37 45.86 -15.82
C ILE A 307 -16.75 45.96 -16.43
N PHE A 308 -17.03 47.04 -17.15
CA PHE A 308 -18.26 47.23 -17.88
C PHE A 308 -18.04 46.87 -19.33
N ILE A 309 -18.89 46.00 -19.89
CA ILE A 309 -18.83 45.60 -21.29
C ILE A 309 -20.16 45.98 -21.96
N SER A 310 -20.08 46.67 -23.08
CA SER A 310 -21.21 47.10 -23.92
C SER A 310 -21.04 46.59 -25.38
N SER A 311 -22.09 46.63 -26.15
CA SER A 311 -22.02 46.32 -27.59
C SER A 311 -21.29 47.45 -28.33
N ASP A 312 -20.38 47.09 -29.24
CA ASP A 312 -19.83 48.06 -30.18
C ASP A 312 -20.96 48.51 -31.12
N LYS A 313 -21.26 49.81 -31.13
CA LYS A 313 -22.33 50.44 -31.89
C LYS A 313 -21.89 50.84 -33.31
N LYS A 314 -20.82 50.24 -33.84
CA LYS A 314 -20.45 50.46 -35.24
C LYS A 314 -21.31 49.73 -36.24
#